data_36470ef98a0628aecc15ebbe0d329880
#
_entry.id   36470ef98a0628aecc15ebbe0d329880
#
_cell.length_a   1.000
_cell.length_b   1.000
_cell.length_c   1.000
_cell.angle_alpha   90.00
_cell.angle_beta   90.00
_cell.angle_gamma   90.00
#
_symmetry.space_group_name_H-M   'P 1'
#
loop_
_entity.id
_entity.type
_entity.pdbx_description
1 polymer ?
#
loop_
_entity_poly.entity_id
_entity_poly.type
_entity_poly.pdbx_seq_one_letter_code
_entity_poly.pdbx_strand_id
1 'polypeptide(L)'
;ITTNFEVHGEFAFINNQTKKTIDSQGNISESKFDAKSYLLGIRYLTTADTTFIFEYYRNGTGFTQSEMEDFFLFIDKGYDLFLSNGNDSLLKKASSVTEGNYGRPNPMQDYLYLRVTQKEPFNILYFTPAITTIMNLDDGSFQISPEFLYTGFTNWEFRLKGTALVGQRLTEYEEKQNDYRVELRVRYYF
;
A
#
# COMPACT_ATOMS: atom_id res chain seq x y z
N ILE A 1 5.89 24.29 18.78
CA ILE A 1 6.34 23.46 17.64
C ILE A 1 7.76 23.90 17.35
N THR A 2 8.72 23.00 17.41
CA THR A 2 10.11 23.23 17.06
C THR A 2 10.29 23.19 15.54
N THR A 3 11.34 23.79 14.99
CA THR A 3 11.65 23.78 13.55
C THR A 3 11.86 22.36 12.98
N ASN A 4 12.03 21.37 13.85
CA ASN A 4 12.36 19.98 13.51
C ASN A 4 11.16 19.02 13.64
N PHE A 5 9.99 19.52 14.04
CA PHE A 5 8.79 18.72 14.26
C PHE A 5 7.58 19.32 13.54
N GLU A 6 6.93 18.51 12.76
CA GLU A 6 5.73 18.84 11.97
C GLU A 6 4.61 17.88 12.33
N VAL A 7 3.38 18.41 12.40
CA VAL A 7 2.15 17.63 12.48
C VAL A 7 1.30 18.01 11.28
N HIS A 8 0.74 17.05 10.58
CA HIS A 8 -0.13 17.29 9.44
C HIS A 8 -1.35 16.34 9.50
N GLY A 9 -2.39 16.72 8.80
CA GLY A 9 -3.60 15.89 8.71
C GLY A 9 -4.46 16.31 7.55
N GLU A 10 -5.19 15.34 7.01
CA GLU A 10 -6.15 15.50 5.94
C GLU A 10 -7.47 14.86 6.36
N PHE A 11 -8.58 15.39 5.87
CA PHE A 11 -9.91 14.83 6.10
C PHE A 11 -10.73 14.91 4.82
N ALA A 12 -11.42 13.81 4.48
CA ALA A 12 -12.34 13.72 3.36
C ALA A 12 -13.69 13.15 3.82
N PHE A 13 -14.76 13.77 3.35
CA PHE A 13 -16.13 13.29 3.55
C PHE A 13 -16.77 13.04 2.19
N ILE A 14 -17.32 11.84 1.97
CA ILE A 14 -17.92 11.41 0.71
C ILE A 14 -19.36 10.98 1.01
N ASN A 15 -20.31 11.71 0.45
CA ASN A 15 -21.74 11.39 0.59
C ASN A 15 -22.15 10.31 -0.43
N ASN A 16 -23.07 9.44 -0.02
CA ASN A 16 -23.69 8.44 -0.89
C ASN A 16 -22.67 7.56 -1.64
N GLN A 17 -21.56 7.19 -0.97
CA GLN A 17 -20.60 6.25 -1.54
C GLN A 17 -21.26 4.89 -1.75
N THR A 18 -21.12 4.36 -2.96
CA THR A 18 -21.55 3.00 -3.27
C THR A 18 -20.36 2.05 -3.16
N LYS A 19 -20.52 0.97 -2.40
CA LYS A 19 -19.55 -0.12 -2.31
C LYS A 19 -20.21 -1.42 -2.75
N LYS A 20 -19.54 -2.14 -3.66
CA LYS A 20 -19.90 -3.50 -4.08
C LYS A 20 -18.96 -4.47 -3.42
N THR A 21 -19.51 -5.51 -2.80
CA THR A 21 -18.79 -6.63 -2.21
C THR A 21 -19.25 -7.94 -2.84
N ILE A 22 -18.40 -8.93 -2.80
CA ILE A 22 -18.73 -10.29 -3.23
C ILE A 22 -18.35 -11.23 -2.09
N ASP A 23 -19.26 -12.11 -1.71
CA ASP A 23 -18.99 -13.13 -0.69
C ASP A 23 -18.26 -14.35 -1.27
N SER A 24 -17.80 -15.23 -0.40
CA SER A 24 -17.13 -16.47 -0.78
C SER A 24 -18.00 -17.46 -1.57
N GLN A 25 -19.31 -17.23 -1.66
CA GLN A 25 -20.26 -18.00 -2.48
C GLN A 25 -20.53 -17.33 -3.84
N GLY A 26 -20.04 -16.10 -4.01
CA GLY A 26 -20.20 -15.32 -5.23
C GLY A 26 -21.43 -14.41 -5.23
N ASN A 27 -22.15 -14.24 -4.13
CA ASN A 27 -23.25 -13.28 -4.08
C ASN A 27 -22.68 -11.86 -4.03
N ILE A 28 -23.21 -11.00 -4.90
CA ILE A 28 -22.82 -9.59 -4.97
C ILE A 28 -23.79 -8.77 -4.13
N SER A 29 -23.25 -8.00 -3.20
CA SER A 29 -24.01 -7.03 -2.39
C SER A 29 -23.58 -5.61 -2.74
N GLU A 30 -24.53 -4.70 -2.78
CA GLU A 30 -24.28 -3.27 -2.98
C GLU A 30 -24.82 -2.50 -1.78
N SER A 31 -23.97 -1.70 -1.17
CA SER A 31 -24.31 -0.84 -0.03
C SER A 31 -24.04 0.63 -0.36
N LYS A 32 -24.90 1.53 0.17
CA LYS A 32 -24.72 2.99 0.10
C LYS A 32 -24.55 3.53 1.50
N PHE A 33 -23.53 4.35 1.70
CA PHE A 33 -23.22 4.95 2.99
C PHE A 33 -22.40 6.24 2.82
N ASP A 34 -22.32 7.01 3.89
CA ASP A 34 -21.47 8.19 3.94
C ASP A 34 -20.11 7.78 4.50
N ALA A 35 -19.04 8.03 3.76
CA ALA A 35 -17.68 7.64 4.12
C ALA A 35 -16.87 8.81 4.67
N LYS A 36 -16.08 8.54 5.71
CA LYS A 36 -15.14 9.49 6.31
C LYS A 36 -13.73 8.89 6.20
N SER A 37 -12.83 9.60 5.54
CA SER A 37 -11.44 9.23 5.44
C SER A 37 -10.57 10.32 6.07
N TYR A 38 -9.49 9.94 6.73
CA TYR A 38 -8.55 10.90 7.30
C TYR A 38 -7.14 10.33 7.37
N LEU A 39 -6.19 11.23 7.28
CA LEU A 39 -4.78 10.96 7.49
C LEU A 39 -4.30 11.85 8.64
N LEU A 40 -3.56 11.28 9.57
CA LEU A 40 -2.88 11.99 10.65
C LEU A 40 -1.41 11.59 10.63
N GLY A 41 -0.53 12.57 10.58
CA GLY A 41 0.89 12.33 10.45
C GLY A 41 1.76 13.25 11.30
N ILE A 42 2.93 12.73 11.61
CA ILE A 42 4.02 13.47 12.24
C ILE A 42 5.30 13.29 11.45
N ARG A 43 6.11 14.33 11.42
CA ARG A 43 7.47 14.31 10.85
C ARG A 43 8.43 14.87 11.87
N TYR A 44 9.54 14.19 12.08
CA TYR A 44 10.59 14.61 12.98
C TYR A 44 11.96 14.50 12.32
N LEU A 45 12.72 15.60 12.35
CA LEU A 45 14.10 15.66 11.90
C LEU A 45 15.02 15.69 13.13
N THR A 46 15.92 14.71 13.23
CA THR A 46 16.93 14.65 14.30
C THR A 46 18.12 15.57 14.01
N THR A 47 18.94 15.83 15.01
CA THR A 47 20.21 16.56 14.87
C THR A 47 21.26 15.80 14.04
N ALA A 48 21.06 14.51 13.81
CA ALA A 48 21.90 13.67 12.96
C ALA A 48 21.38 13.54 11.52
N ASP A 49 20.54 14.48 11.06
CA ASP A 49 19.91 14.49 9.73
C ASP A 49 19.13 13.23 9.38
N THR A 50 18.55 12.58 10.40
CA THR A 50 17.59 11.49 10.20
C THR A 50 16.17 12.04 10.25
N THR A 51 15.39 11.79 9.20
CA THR A 51 13.96 12.14 9.15
C THR A 51 13.13 10.91 9.41
N PHE A 52 12.23 11.01 10.37
CA PHE A 52 11.17 10.04 10.63
C PHE A 52 9.84 10.63 10.15
N ILE A 53 9.05 9.85 9.43
CA ILE A 53 7.68 10.16 9.06
C ILE A 53 6.83 8.99 9.54
N PHE A 54 5.76 9.30 10.26
CA PHE A 54 4.78 8.35 10.74
C PHE A 54 3.39 8.88 10.41
N GLU A 55 2.57 8.07 9.72
CA GLU A 55 1.23 8.46 9.32
C GLU A 55 0.26 7.31 9.58
N TYR A 56 -0.89 7.64 10.13
CA TYR A 56 -2.04 6.75 10.18
C TYR A 56 -3.08 7.22 9.17
N TYR A 57 -3.54 6.30 8.32
CA TYR A 57 -4.56 6.55 7.31
C TYR A 57 -5.77 5.67 7.54
N ARG A 58 -6.94 6.31 7.71
CA ARG A 58 -8.26 5.68 7.69
C ARG A 58 -8.91 5.91 6.34
N ASN A 59 -9.19 4.81 5.62
CA ASN A 59 -9.95 4.79 4.38
C ASN A 59 -11.41 4.44 4.68
N GLY A 60 -12.29 5.43 4.76
CA GLY A 60 -13.71 5.21 5.06
C GLY A 60 -14.48 4.47 3.95
N THR A 61 -13.88 4.34 2.74
CA THR A 61 -14.47 3.55 1.63
C THR A 61 -13.86 2.16 1.51
N GLY A 62 -12.89 1.83 2.36
CA GLY A 62 -12.14 0.59 2.32
C GLY A 62 -12.96 -0.63 2.70
N PHE A 63 -12.42 -1.79 2.36
CA PHE A 63 -12.98 -3.09 2.74
C PHE A 63 -12.57 -3.45 4.16
N THR A 64 -13.45 -4.17 4.86
CA THR A 64 -13.10 -4.84 6.11
C THR A 64 -12.29 -6.10 5.81
N GLN A 65 -11.64 -6.65 6.84
CA GLN A 65 -10.92 -7.91 6.71
C GLN A 65 -11.82 -9.04 6.18
N SER A 66 -13.01 -9.20 6.71
CA SER A 66 -13.94 -10.24 6.28
C SER A 66 -14.41 -10.08 4.83
N GLU A 67 -14.65 -8.85 4.36
CA GLU A 67 -15.01 -8.59 2.96
C GLU A 67 -13.84 -8.94 2.01
N MET A 68 -12.61 -8.71 2.45
CA MET A 68 -11.42 -9.01 1.67
C MET A 68 -11.11 -10.52 1.64
N GLU A 69 -11.23 -11.20 2.79
CA GLU A 69 -11.11 -12.66 2.89
C GLU A 69 -12.15 -13.39 2.02
N ASP A 70 -13.41 -12.96 2.06
CA ASP A 70 -14.47 -13.50 1.22
C ASP A 70 -14.16 -13.36 -0.28
N PHE A 71 -13.63 -12.20 -0.68
CA PHE A 71 -13.22 -11.96 -2.06
C PHE A 71 -12.07 -12.89 -2.49
N PHE A 72 -11.03 -13.04 -1.68
CA PHE A 72 -9.92 -13.95 -1.98
C PHE A 72 -10.36 -15.41 -2.03
N LEU A 73 -11.19 -15.85 -1.07
CA LEU A 73 -11.76 -17.20 -1.10
C LEU A 73 -12.61 -17.47 -2.35
N PHE A 74 -13.31 -16.45 -2.85
CA PHE A 74 -14.05 -16.57 -4.10
C PHE A 74 -13.12 -16.69 -5.31
N ILE A 75 -12.01 -15.94 -5.35
CA ILE A 75 -10.99 -16.07 -6.38
C ILE A 75 -10.35 -17.45 -6.36
N ASP A 76 -9.98 -17.97 -5.20
CA ASP A 76 -9.41 -19.32 -5.03
C ASP A 76 -10.32 -20.39 -5.63
N LYS A 77 -11.63 -20.35 -5.31
CA LYS A 77 -12.61 -21.26 -5.92
C LYS A 77 -12.68 -21.13 -7.44
N GLY A 78 -12.60 -19.88 -7.94
CA GLY A 78 -12.57 -19.61 -9.37
C GLY A 78 -11.34 -20.19 -10.05
N TYR A 79 -10.20 -20.11 -9.39
CA TYR A 79 -8.94 -20.64 -9.87
C TYR A 79 -8.94 -22.19 -9.89
N ASP A 80 -9.42 -22.82 -8.82
CA ASP A 80 -9.59 -24.27 -8.74
C ASP A 80 -10.52 -24.80 -9.85
N LEU A 81 -11.62 -24.10 -10.11
CA LEU A 81 -12.56 -24.45 -11.18
C LEU A 81 -11.90 -24.31 -12.56
N PHE A 82 -11.13 -23.26 -12.77
CA PHE A 82 -10.38 -23.05 -14.00
C PHE A 82 -9.33 -24.14 -14.23
N LEU A 83 -8.57 -24.52 -13.22
CA LEU A 83 -7.55 -25.57 -13.31
C LEU A 83 -8.17 -26.95 -13.57
N SER A 84 -9.35 -27.21 -13.00
CA SER A 84 -9.99 -28.55 -13.12
C SER A 84 -10.66 -28.78 -14.48
N ASN A 85 -11.27 -27.78 -15.11
CA ASN A 85 -12.09 -27.94 -16.31
C ASN A 85 -12.03 -26.79 -17.31
N GLY A 86 -11.12 -25.80 -17.12
CA GLY A 86 -10.97 -24.62 -17.98
C GLY A 86 -12.08 -23.57 -17.86
N ASN A 87 -12.96 -23.68 -16.84
CA ASN A 87 -14.07 -22.76 -16.65
C ASN A 87 -13.64 -21.50 -15.89
N ASP A 88 -13.62 -20.37 -16.56
CA ASP A 88 -13.21 -19.05 -16.03
C ASP A 88 -14.40 -18.17 -15.56
N SER A 89 -15.62 -18.71 -15.48
CA SER A 89 -16.83 -17.94 -15.20
C SER A 89 -16.79 -17.21 -13.85
N LEU A 90 -16.25 -17.86 -12.79
CA LEU A 90 -16.10 -17.24 -11.47
C LEU A 90 -15.02 -16.15 -11.48
N LEU A 91 -13.90 -16.35 -12.18
CA LEU A 91 -12.83 -15.36 -12.33
C LEU A 91 -13.32 -14.13 -13.10
N LYS A 92 -14.11 -14.30 -14.17
CA LYS A 92 -14.76 -13.20 -14.88
C LYS A 92 -15.75 -12.45 -13.99
N LYS A 93 -16.48 -13.15 -13.15
CA LYS A 93 -17.39 -12.53 -12.18
C LYS A 93 -16.61 -11.74 -11.14
N ALA A 94 -15.54 -12.27 -10.57
CA ALA A 94 -14.65 -11.55 -9.66
C ALA A 94 -14.11 -10.29 -10.34
N SER A 95 -13.59 -10.37 -11.57
CA SER A 95 -13.08 -9.24 -12.34
C SER A 95 -14.11 -8.13 -12.50
N SER A 96 -15.37 -8.46 -12.77
CA SER A 96 -16.45 -7.46 -12.92
C SER A 96 -16.76 -6.65 -11.65
N VAL A 97 -16.44 -7.20 -10.46
CA VAL A 97 -16.58 -6.52 -9.17
C VAL A 97 -15.31 -5.75 -8.80
N THR A 98 -14.14 -6.24 -9.29
CA THR A 98 -12.82 -5.69 -8.96
C THR A 98 -12.59 -4.33 -9.62
N GLU A 99 -13.19 -4.08 -10.79
CA GLU A 99 -13.01 -2.81 -11.51
C GLU A 99 -13.38 -1.61 -10.63
N GLY A 100 -12.37 -0.87 -10.19
CA GLY A 100 -12.50 0.34 -9.40
C GLY A 100 -12.64 0.18 -7.88
N ASN A 101 -12.71 -1.04 -7.34
CA ASN A 101 -12.84 -1.30 -5.90
C ASN A 101 -11.64 -2.03 -5.30
N TYR A 102 -11.54 -3.35 -5.52
CA TYR A 102 -10.46 -4.18 -4.93
C TYR A 102 -9.07 -3.91 -5.52
N GLY A 103 -8.97 -3.40 -6.75
CA GLY A 103 -7.71 -3.07 -7.43
C GLY A 103 -7.11 -1.70 -7.04
N ARG A 104 -7.68 -0.98 -6.09
CA ARG A 104 -7.15 0.32 -5.62
C ARG A 104 -5.90 0.12 -4.77
N PRO A 105 -4.98 1.09 -4.78
CA PRO A 105 -3.97 1.16 -3.74
C PRO A 105 -4.64 1.28 -2.36
N ASN A 106 -4.18 0.53 -1.39
CA ASN A 106 -4.73 0.50 -0.03
C ASN A 106 -6.27 0.27 -0.03
N PRO A 107 -6.74 -0.92 -0.46
CA PRO A 107 -8.17 -1.18 -0.62
C PRO A 107 -8.90 -1.37 0.72
N MET A 108 -8.20 -1.63 1.82
CA MET A 108 -8.78 -1.86 3.14
C MET A 108 -8.93 -0.56 3.95
N GLN A 109 -9.25 -0.65 5.23
CA GLN A 109 -9.66 0.52 6.00
C GLN A 109 -8.52 1.22 6.72
N ASP A 110 -7.64 0.50 7.40
CA ASP A 110 -6.68 1.09 8.32
C ASP A 110 -5.23 0.78 7.93
N TYR A 111 -4.44 1.84 7.75
CA TYR A 111 -3.04 1.73 7.34
C TYR A 111 -2.12 2.55 8.22
N LEU A 112 -0.93 2.02 8.42
CA LEU A 112 0.18 2.70 9.03
C LEU A 112 1.30 2.87 8.00
N TYR A 113 1.78 4.10 7.84
CA TYR A 113 2.94 4.44 7.04
C TYR A 113 4.10 4.85 7.94
N LEU A 114 5.26 4.26 7.74
CA LEU A 114 6.50 4.63 8.39
C LEU A 114 7.58 4.83 7.35
N ARG A 115 8.27 5.97 7.38
CA ARG A 115 9.46 6.22 6.57
C ARG A 115 10.59 6.76 7.42
N VAL A 116 11.76 6.18 7.28
CA VAL A 116 13.01 6.66 7.88
C VAL A 116 13.97 6.98 6.75
N THR A 117 14.53 8.19 6.76
CA THR A 117 15.52 8.64 5.77
C THR A 117 16.71 9.22 6.50
N GLN A 118 17.90 8.79 6.15
CA GLN A 118 19.15 9.30 6.70
C GLN A 118 19.93 10.04 5.62
N LYS A 119 20.27 11.29 5.85
CA LYS A 119 21.14 12.04 4.92
C LYS A 119 22.59 11.76 5.25
N GLU A 120 23.38 11.40 4.23
CA GLU A 120 24.84 11.25 4.28
C GLU A 120 25.37 10.41 5.47
N PRO A 121 24.80 9.21 5.74
CA PRO A 121 25.28 8.38 6.82
C PRO A 121 26.76 8.02 6.63
N PHE A 122 27.48 7.86 7.74
CA PHE A 122 28.90 7.51 7.74
C PHE A 122 29.79 8.50 6.96
N ASN A 123 29.37 9.77 6.80
CA ASN A 123 30.04 10.80 6.02
C ASN A 123 30.18 10.47 4.52
N ILE A 124 29.32 9.60 3.98
CA ILE A 124 29.23 9.35 2.54
C ILE A 124 28.41 10.47 1.91
N LEU A 125 29.11 11.45 1.33
CA LEU A 125 28.47 12.61 0.71
C LEU A 125 27.53 12.22 -0.42
N TYR A 126 26.39 12.92 -0.51
CA TYR A 126 25.35 12.73 -1.53
C TYR A 126 24.64 11.36 -1.51
N PHE A 127 24.87 10.54 -0.49
CA PHE A 127 24.19 9.29 -0.30
C PHE A 127 23.04 9.43 0.69
N THR A 128 21.84 9.00 0.28
CA THR A 128 20.63 9.12 1.11
C THR A 128 19.86 7.79 1.08
N PRO A 129 20.11 6.88 2.02
CA PRO A 129 19.29 5.70 2.21
C PRO A 129 17.97 6.05 2.89
N ALA A 130 16.95 5.28 2.55
CA ALA A 130 15.64 5.34 3.21
C ALA A 130 15.04 3.95 3.32
N ILE A 131 14.15 3.77 4.28
CA ILE A 131 13.29 2.60 4.39
C ILE A 131 11.85 3.07 4.56
N THR A 132 10.93 2.48 3.80
CA THR A 132 9.50 2.78 3.89
C THR A 132 8.76 1.49 4.19
N THR A 133 7.86 1.53 5.16
CA THR A 133 6.94 0.43 5.46
C THR A 133 5.51 0.95 5.38
N ILE A 134 4.63 0.19 4.73
CA ILE A 134 3.18 0.41 4.76
C ILE A 134 2.57 -0.87 5.32
N MET A 135 1.87 -0.76 6.43
CA MET A 135 1.22 -1.87 7.12
C MET A 135 -0.29 -1.71 7.03
N ASN A 136 -0.96 -2.75 6.61
CA ASN A 136 -2.39 -2.89 6.73
C ASN A 136 -2.71 -3.35 8.16
N LEU A 137 -3.43 -2.53 8.93
CA LEU A 137 -3.73 -2.84 10.34
C LEU A 137 -4.94 -3.77 10.47
N ASP A 138 -5.77 -3.90 9.42
CA ASP A 138 -6.93 -4.79 9.43
C ASP A 138 -6.52 -6.27 9.36
N ASP A 139 -5.51 -6.61 8.54
CA ASP A 139 -5.07 -7.99 8.30
C ASP A 139 -3.63 -8.29 8.75
N GLY A 140 -2.89 -7.26 9.19
CA GLY A 140 -1.52 -7.38 9.68
C GLY A 140 -0.45 -7.58 8.61
N SER A 141 -0.82 -7.60 7.33
CA SER A 141 0.14 -7.68 6.23
C SER A 141 0.85 -6.34 5.98
N PHE A 142 2.02 -6.37 5.37
CA PHE A 142 2.77 -5.14 5.11
C PHE A 142 3.70 -5.25 3.91
N GLN A 143 4.07 -4.09 3.36
CA GLN A 143 5.21 -3.97 2.45
C GLN A 143 6.37 -3.25 3.13
N ILE A 144 7.59 -3.64 2.78
CA ILE A 144 8.83 -2.97 3.19
C ILE A 144 9.64 -2.62 1.97
N SER A 145 10.14 -1.37 1.91
CA SER A 145 10.82 -0.83 0.74
C SER A 145 12.09 -0.08 1.13
N PRO A 146 13.26 -0.74 1.17
CA PRO A 146 14.55 -0.04 1.21
C PRO A 146 14.80 0.72 -0.10
N GLU A 147 15.37 1.90 0.01
CA GLU A 147 15.72 2.78 -1.10
C GLU A 147 17.10 3.38 -0.86
N PHE A 148 17.91 3.44 -1.90
CA PHE A 148 19.23 4.08 -1.89
C PHE A 148 19.27 5.13 -2.99
N LEU A 149 19.51 6.37 -2.62
CA LEU A 149 19.66 7.50 -3.53
C LEU A 149 21.11 7.99 -3.49
N TYR A 150 21.72 8.17 -4.65
CA TYR A 150 23.06 8.73 -4.79
C TYR A 150 23.07 9.82 -5.88
N THR A 151 23.57 11.03 -5.51
CA THR A 151 23.61 12.22 -6.39
C THR A 151 25.00 12.85 -6.46
N GLY A 152 26.07 12.07 -6.15
CA GLY A 152 27.45 12.57 -6.06
C GLY A 152 28.14 12.82 -7.41
N PHE A 153 27.58 12.40 -8.54
CA PHE A 153 28.09 12.72 -9.86
C PHE A 153 27.34 13.93 -10.44
N THR A 154 28.07 14.86 -11.06
CA THR A 154 27.48 16.05 -11.67
C THR A 154 26.44 15.65 -12.74
N ASN A 155 25.23 16.17 -12.59
CA ASN A 155 24.10 15.93 -13.49
C ASN A 155 23.52 14.49 -13.45
N TRP A 156 23.95 13.60 -12.55
CA TRP A 156 23.45 12.25 -12.43
C TRP A 156 22.73 11.99 -11.11
N GLU A 157 21.64 11.26 -11.19
CA GLU A 157 20.92 10.67 -10.06
C GLU A 157 20.82 9.15 -10.25
N PHE A 158 21.21 8.40 -9.23
CA PHE A 158 21.07 6.95 -9.18
C PHE A 158 20.14 6.60 -8.02
N ARG A 159 19.12 5.81 -8.31
CA ARG A 159 18.17 5.33 -7.30
C ARG A 159 17.97 3.84 -7.45
N LEU A 160 18.24 3.10 -6.40
CA LEU A 160 17.94 1.67 -6.26
C LEU A 160 16.88 1.50 -5.20
N LYS A 161 15.77 0.84 -5.53
CA LYS A 161 14.68 0.56 -4.61
C LYS A 161 14.34 -0.94 -4.66
N GLY A 162 14.33 -1.59 -3.50
CA GLY A 162 13.72 -2.89 -3.31
C GLY A 162 12.32 -2.74 -2.70
N THR A 163 11.43 -3.69 -2.95
CA THR A 163 10.15 -3.82 -2.24
C THR A 163 9.92 -5.29 -1.99
N ALA A 164 9.57 -5.65 -0.76
CA ALA A 164 9.12 -6.98 -0.38
C ALA A 164 7.71 -6.86 0.24
N LEU A 165 6.85 -7.79 -0.11
CA LEU A 165 5.50 -7.93 0.42
C LEU A 165 5.50 -9.06 1.44
N VAL A 166 4.84 -8.87 2.57
CA VAL A 166 4.82 -9.83 3.69
C VAL A 166 3.41 -9.94 4.21
N GLY A 167 2.88 -11.15 4.24
CA GLY A 167 1.54 -11.44 4.73
C GLY A 167 1.33 -12.93 4.97
N GLN A 168 0.12 -13.27 5.31
CA GLN A 168 -0.38 -14.64 5.37
C GLN A 168 -1.41 -14.82 4.24
N ARG A 169 -1.75 -16.05 3.91
CA ARG A 169 -2.80 -16.34 2.95
C ARG A 169 -4.08 -15.55 3.27
N LEU A 170 -4.73 -15.03 2.24
CA LEU A 170 -5.95 -14.20 2.31
C LEU A 170 -5.71 -12.79 2.89
N THR A 171 -4.48 -12.30 2.90
CA THR A 171 -4.17 -10.92 3.29
C THR A 171 -3.80 -10.07 2.08
N GLU A 172 -3.96 -8.75 2.19
CA GLU A 172 -3.78 -7.82 1.06
C GLU A 172 -2.43 -7.96 0.36
N TYR A 173 -1.33 -8.03 1.13
CA TYR A 173 0.00 -8.02 0.53
C TYR A 173 0.47 -9.39 0.06
N GLU A 174 -0.04 -10.50 0.64
CA GLU A 174 0.26 -11.86 0.18
C GLU A 174 -0.42 -12.19 -1.15
N GLU A 175 -1.66 -11.73 -1.33
CA GLU A 175 -2.44 -12.03 -2.54
C GLU A 175 -2.07 -11.13 -3.74
N LYS A 176 -1.05 -10.30 -3.62
CA LYS A 176 -0.51 -9.52 -4.75
C LYS A 176 0.40 -10.41 -5.62
N GLN A 177 0.41 -10.11 -6.92
CA GLN A 177 1.05 -10.91 -7.98
C GLN A 177 2.55 -11.20 -7.77
N ASN A 178 3.28 -10.35 -7.04
CA ASN A 178 4.73 -10.45 -6.87
C ASN A 178 5.11 -10.19 -5.42
N ASP A 179 5.83 -11.11 -4.81
CA ASP A 179 6.30 -11.00 -3.43
C ASP A 179 7.41 -9.96 -3.26
N TYR A 180 8.17 -9.71 -4.33
CA TYR A 180 9.26 -8.73 -4.31
C TYR A 180 9.44 -8.05 -5.67
N ARG A 181 9.98 -6.84 -5.61
CA ARG A 181 10.32 -6.03 -6.78
C ARG A 181 11.63 -5.29 -6.55
N VAL A 182 12.47 -5.20 -7.57
CA VAL A 182 13.66 -4.34 -7.59
C VAL A 182 13.54 -3.33 -8.73
N GLU A 183 13.83 -2.08 -8.45
CA GLU A 183 13.80 -0.98 -9.41
C GLU A 183 15.12 -0.22 -9.37
N LEU A 184 15.77 -0.08 -10.52
CA LEU A 184 16.91 0.80 -10.73
C LEU A 184 16.48 1.96 -11.63
N ARG A 185 16.69 3.20 -11.15
CA ARG A 185 16.44 4.42 -11.92
C ARG A 185 17.73 5.21 -12.04
N VAL A 186 18.07 5.56 -13.26
CA VAL A 186 19.19 6.45 -13.57
C VAL A 186 18.63 7.67 -14.30
N ARG A 187 18.96 8.86 -13.83
CA ARG A 187 18.60 10.14 -14.45
C ARG A 187 19.85 10.93 -14.79
N TYR A 188 19.80 11.59 -15.93
CA TYR A 188 20.77 12.59 -16.35
C TYR A 188 20.04 13.92 -16.58
N TYR A 189 20.60 15.01 -16.04
CA TYR A 189 20.08 16.36 -16.17
C TYR A 189 20.98 17.13 -17.15
N PHE A 190 20.39 17.71 -18.21
CA PHE A 190 21.09 18.47 -19.26
C PHE A 190 21.29 19.92 -18.85
#